data_f0daad3c0e7af59aa980c82f74c101cf
#
_entry.id   f0daad3c0e7af59aa980c82f74c101cf
#
_cell.length_a   1.000
_cell.length_b   1.000
_cell.length_c   1.000
_cell.angle_alpha   90.00
_cell.angle_beta   90.00
_cell.angle_gamma   90.00
#
_symmetry.space_group_name_H-M   'P 1'
#
loop_
_entity.id
_entity.type
_entity.pdbx_description
1 polymer ?
#
loop_
_entity_poly.entity_id
_entity_poly.type
_entity_poly.pdbx_seq_one_letter_code
_entity_poly.pdbx_strand_id
1 'polypeptide(L)'
;MSFMDEKITQLINEVEQSMIPRSITDGPVKIGNQYYEFTLQSFYEDKLSLYLPADFEEMPKEFRSIKYPYEQRPEIIRSDEAGAVNFTLNRVEIDLKDEMVEELAADMKTMIQKSNPSHIFYNSGVETVGGKTLGYFEFKNMVIDGALFNIMYFLEFAGKILMGTFCCRYEDYPDWRDIAYQAIRSITVKAEDEGGAQV
;
A
#
# COMPACT_ATOMS: atom_id res chain seq x y z
N MET A 1 -0.33 -43.03 -10.93
CA MET A 1 -0.12 -42.44 -9.59
C MET A 1 -1.19 -42.97 -8.65
N SER A 2 -0.82 -43.45 -7.47
CA SER A 2 -1.77 -44.03 -6.52
C SER A 2 -2.57 -42.92 -5.84
N PHE A 3 -3.85 -43.17 -5.56
CA PHE A 3 -4.75 -42.31 -4.77
C PHE A 3 -4.16 -41.90 -3.40
N MET A 4 -3.25 -42.71 -2.89
CA MET A 4 -2.47 -42.47 -1.66
C MET A 4 -1.42 -41.36 -1.86
N ASP A 5 -0.75 -41.30 -3.02
CA ASP A 5 0.28 -40.28 -3.30
C ASP A 5 -0.35 -38.89 -3.48
N GLU A 6 -1.54 -38.82 -4.07
CA GLU A 6 -2.30 -37.57 -4.17
C GLU A 6 -2.75 -37.03 -2.80
N LYS A 7 -3.22 -37.94 -1.92
CA LYS A 7 -3.60 -37.55 -0.56
C LYS A 7 -2.42 -37.08 0.28
N ILE A 8 -1.26 -37.75 0.14
CA ILE A 8 -0.04 -37.37 0.84
C ILE A 8 0.43 -35.99 0.34
N THR A 9 0.40 -35.74 -0.96
CA THR A 9 0.76 -34.45 -1.56
C THR A 9 -0.20 -33.34 -1.11
N GLN A 10 -1.51 -33.61 -1.04
CA GLN A 10 -2.48 -32.67 -0.51
C GLN A 10 -2.25 -32.34 0.96
N LEU A 11 -2.00 -33.35 1.80
CA LEU A 11 -1.70 -33.16 3.23
C LEU A 11 -0.40 -32.36 3.44
N ILE A 12 0.64 -32.64 2.66
CA ILE A 12 1.89 -31.87 2.72
C ILE A 12 1.63 -30.41 2.33
N ASN A 13 0.89 -30.17 1.25
CA ASN A 13 0.54 -28.81 0.82
C ASN A 13 -0.32 -28.08 1.86
N GLU A 14 -1.28 -28.75 2.51
CA GLU A 14 -2.10 -28.16 3.58
C GLU A 14 -1.26 -27.83 4.82
N VAL A 15 -0.32 -28.67 5.20
CA VAL A 15 0.60 -28.43 6.32
C VAL A 15 1.57 -27.28 5.97
N GLU A 16 2.13 -27.26 4.78
CA GLU A 16 2.99 -26.16 4.31
C GLU A 16 2.24 -24.84 4.27
N GLN A 17 1.01 -24.82 3.75
CA GLN A 17 0.16 -23.62 3.75
C GLN A 17 -0.22 -23.17 5.17
N SER A 18 -0.39 -24.08 6.13
CA SER A 18 -0.68 -23.72 7.53
C SER A 18 0.53 -23.18 8.28
N MET A 19 1.74 -23.46 7.82
CA MET A 19 3.01 -23.01 8.41
C MET A 19 3.47 -21.65 7.85
N ILE A 20 2.87 -21.17 6.76
CA ILE A 20 3.24 -19.86 6.19
C ILE A 20 2.64 -18.77 7.07
N PRO A 21 3.44 -17.84 7.59
CA PRO A 21 2.95 -16.68 8.32
C PRO A 21 1.94 -15.92 7.46
N ARG A 22 0.77 -15.65 8.01
CA ARG A 22 -0.27 -14.84 7.34
C ARG A 22 -0.12 -13.34 7.67
N SER A 23 0.74 -13.02 8.60
CA SER A 23 1.03 -11.65 9.04
C SER A 23 2.41 -11.22 8.56
N ILE A 24 2.51 -10.03 8.02
CA ILE A 24 3.76 -9.43 7.56
C ILE A 24 4.76 -9.18 8.69
N THR A 25 4.33 -9.29 9.95
CA THR A 25 5.19 -9.09 11.14
C THR A 25 5.72 -10.40 11.72
N ASP A 26 5.19 -11.56 11.30
CA ASP A 26 5.48 -12.84 11.94
C ASP A 26 6.56 -13.65 11.19
N GLY A 27 7.06 -13.11 10.08
CA GLY A 27 8.12 -13.73 9.26
C GLY A 27 7.84 -13.60 7.77
N PRO A 28 8.59 -14.31 6.92
CA PRO A 28 8.42 -14.23 5.48
C PRO A 28 7.03 -14.68 5.04
N VAL A 29 6.37 -13.84 4.23
CA VAL A 29 5.05 -14.12 3.67
C VAL A 29 5.19 -14.57 2.22
N LYS A 30 4.49 -15.64 1.86
CA LYS A 30 4.44 -16.11 0.47
C LYS A 30 3.41 -15.27 -0.30
N ILE A 31 3.85 -14.63 -1.39
CA ILE A 31 3.02 -13.85 -2.31
C ILE A 31 3.27 -14.39 -3.71
N GLY A 32 2.25 -14.98 -4.32
CA GLY A 32 2.43 -15.74 -5.55
C GLY A 32 3.42 -16.89 -5.37
N ASN A 33 4.51 -16.84 -6.12
CA ASN A 33 5.58 -17.87 -6.07
C ASN A 33 6.84 -17.43 -5.31
N GLN A 34 6.82 -16.26 -4.65
CA GLN A 34 7.98 -15.68 -3.96
C GLN A 34 7.69 -15.49 -2.47
N TYR A 35 8.76 -15.48 -1.65
CA TYR A 35 8.69 -15.16 -0.23
C TYR A 35 9.26 -13.77 -0.03
N TYR A 36 8.52 -12.93 0.72
CA TYR A 36 8.89 -11.56 1.07
C TYR A 36 9.04 -11.43 2.57
N GLU A 37 10.18 -10.93 3.01
CA GLU A 37 10.34 -10.41 4.36
C GLU A 37 9.88 -8.96 4.40
N PHE A 38 9.20 -8.58 5.49
CA PHE A 38 8.76 -7.21 5.70
C PHE A 38 9.55 -6.57 6.83
N THR A 39 9.98 -5.35 6.63
CA THR A 39 10.72 -4.56 7.62
C THR A 39 10.01 -3.23 7.85
N LEU A 40 10.12 -2.73 9.09
CA LEU A 40 9.64 -1.40 9.41
C LEU A 40 10.56 -0.37 8.75
N GLN A 41 10.04 0.39 7.81
CA GLN A 41 10.74 1.46 7.14
C GLN A 41 10.21 2.81 7.62
N SER A 42 11.12 3.76 7.83
CA SER A 42 10.81 5.11 8.31
C SER A 42 10.96 6.13 7.22
N PHE A 43 10.10 7.15 7.24
CA PHE A 43 10.02 8.22 6.26
C PHE A 43 9.77 9.56 6.97
N TYR A 44 10.01 10.68 6.27
CA TYR A 44 9.80 12.03 6.77
C TYR A 44 10.50 12.27 8.11
N GLU A 45 11.82 12.05 8.13
CA GLU A 45 12.64 12.23 9.33
C GLU A 45 12.18 11.37 10.52
N ASP A 46 11.85 10.11 10.24
CA ASP A 46 11.33 9.12 11.21
C ASP A 46 9.98 9.49 11.86
N LYS A 47 9.23 10.42 11.29
CA LYS A 47 7.90 10.80 11.77
C LYS A 47 6.79 9.85 11.32
N LEU A 48 7.01 9.11 10.23
CA LEU A 48 6.09 8.12 9.70
C LEU A 48 6.81 6.80 9.47
N SER A 49 6.22 5.69 9.86
CA SER A 49 6.77 4.36 9.60
C SER A 49 5.66 3.39 9.19
N LEU A 50 6.03 2.41 8.36
CA LEU A 50 5.18 1.29 7.97
C LEU A 50 6.03 0.09 7.55
N TYR A 51 5.44 -1.10 7.62
CA TYR A 51 6.09 -2.32 7.13
C TYR A 51 5.99 -2.40 5.61
N LEU A 52 7.14 -2.54 4.95
CA LEU A 52 7.24 -2.78 3.51
C LEU A 52 8.16 -3.98 3.25
N PRO A 53 8.06 -4.63 2.07
CA PRO A 53 9.02 -5.65 1.70
C PRO A 53 10.45 -5.14 1.85
N ALA A 54 11.31 -5.95 2.46
CA ALA A 54 12.68 -5.56 2.81
C ALA A 54 13.56 -5.27 1.58
N ASP A 55 13.23 -5.92 0.46
CA ASP A 55 13.89 -5.79 -0.84
C ASP A 55 13.30 -4.66 -1.73
N PHE A 56 12.23 -3.97 -1.25
CA PHE A 56 11.72 -2.82 -2.00
C PHE A 56 12.60 -1.60 -1.76
N GLU A 57 13.19 -1.13 -2.84
CA GLU A 57 14.05 0.04 -2.85
C GLU A 57 13.36 1.25 -3.47
N GLU A 58 14.05 2.39 -3.49
CA GLU A 58 13.60 3.54 -4.24
C GLU A 58 13.52 3.20 -5.73
N MET A 59 12.35 3.45 -6.34
CA MET A 59 12.12 3.10 -7.75
C MET A 59 13.21 3.70 -8.65
N PRO A 60 13.86 2.89 -9.50
CA PRO A 60 14.86 3.37 -10.44
C PRO A 60 14.34 4.51 -11.32
N LYS A 61 15.20 5.52 -11.58
CA LYS A 61 14.82 6.74 -12.33
C LYS A 61 14.21 6.45 -13.69
N GLU A 62 14.65 5.39 -14.33
CA GLU A 62 14.15 4.96 -15.64
C GLU A 62 12.68 4.55 -15.56
N PHE A 63 12.31 3.69 -14.60
CA PHE A 63 10.93 3.29 -14.38
C PHE A 63 10.07 4.44 -13.84
N ARG A 64 10.65 5.29 -12.98
CA ARG A 64 9.96 6.47 -12.46
C ARG A 64 9.53 7.41 -13.59
N SER A 65 10.37 7.64 -14.61
CA SER A 65 10.05 8.53 -15.72
C SER A 65 8.95 7.98 -16.63
N ILE A 66 8.87 6.65 -16.77
CA ILE A 66 7.83 5.98 -17.55
C ILE A 66 6.50 5.92 -16.79
N LYS A 67 6.55 5.49 -15.53
CA LYS A 67 5.35 5.23 -14.71
C LYS A 67 4.74 6.52 -14.17
N TYR A 68 5.57 7.52 -13.91
CA TYR A 68 5.19 8.84 -13.40
C TYR A 68 5.75 9.96 -14.30
N PRO A 69 5.22 10.13 -15.52
CA PRO A 69 5.78 11.05 -16.52
C PRO A 69 5.58 12.54 -16.19
N TYR A 70 4.66 12.85 -15.26
CA TYR A 70 4.33 14.22 -14.89
C TYR A 70 5.26 14.77 -13.80
N GLU A 71 5.35 16.10 -13.69
CA GLU A 71 6.18 16.76 -12.67
C GLU A 71 5.70 16.49 -11.23
N GLN A 72 4.39 16.29 -11.06
CA GLN A 72 3.77 15.94 -9.76
C GLN A 72 3.92 14.44 -9.46
N ARG A 73 5.15 14.02 -9.21
CA ARG A 73 5.47 12.64 -8.83
C ARG A 73 5.34 12.47 -7.33
N PRO A 74 4.99 11.25 -6.85
CA PRO A 74 5.09 10.97 -5.43
C PRO A 74 6.51 11.22 -4.92
N GLU A 75 6.63 11.76 -3.70
CA GLU A 75 7.92 12.04 -3.06
C GLU A 75 8.70 10.76 -2.81
N ILE A 76 8.00 9.72 -2.36
CA ILE A 76 8.58 8.42 -2.02
C ILE A 76 7.91 7.36 -2.88
N ILE A 77 8.71 6.53 -3.54
CA ILE A 77 8.25 5.41 -4.34
C ILE A 77 9.11 4.20 -4.00
N ARG A 78 8.58 3.27 -3.23
CA ARG A 78 9.20 1.98 -2.93
C ARG A 78 8.66 0.93 -3.87
N SER A 79 9.54 0.21 -4.57
CA SER A 79 9.12 -0.78 -5.57
C SER A 79 10.02 -2.01 -5.55
N ASP A 80 9.48 -3.10 -6.10
CA ASP A 80 10.30 -4.23 -6.52
C ASP A 80 11.28 -3.81 -7.63
N GLU A 81 12.26 -4.64 -7.92
CA GLU A 81 13.30 -4.39 -8.93
C GLU A 81 12.70 -4.10 -10.33
N ALA A 82 11.61 -4.77 -10.68
CA ALA A 82 10.91 -4.59 -11.97
C ALA A 82 10.01 -3.33 -12.00
N GLY A 83 9.78 -2.65 -10.88
CA GLY A 83 8.82 -1.56 -10.75
C GLY A 83 7.37 -1.99 -10.96
N ALA A 84 7.07 -3.29 -10.90
CA ALA A 84 5.73 -3.83 -11.13
C ALA A 84 4.82 -3.65 -9.93
N VAL A 85 5.36 -3.85 -8.73
CA VAL A 85 4.68 -3.63 -7.45
C VAL A 85 5.30 -2.44 -6.76
N ASN A 86 4.49 -1.49 -6.30
CA ASN A 86 5.02 -0.31 -5.62
C ASN A 86 4.07 0.26 -4.57
N PHE A 87 4.69 0.88 -3.57
CA PHE A 87 4.05 1.73 -2.56
C PHE A 87 4.56 3.15 -2.74
N THR A 88 3.66 4.11 -2.71
CA THR A 88 4.02 5.53 -2.81
C THR A 88 3.52 6.29 -1.60
N LEU A 89 4.24 7.33 -1.22
CA LEU A 89 3.83 8.32 -0.24
C LEU A 89 4.07 9.71 -0.81
N ASN A 90 3.13 10.60 -0.60
CA ASN A 90 3.20 11.98 -1.02
C ASN A 90 2.53 12.88 0.02
N ARG A 91 3.28 13.80 0.61
CA ARG A 91 2.74 14.84 1.48
C ARG A 91 2.28 16.02 0.63
N VAL A 92 1.01 16.32 0.70
CA VAL A 92 0.41 17.44 -0.03
C VAL A 92 0.24 18.62 0.94
N GLU A 93 0.78 19.78 0.59
CA GLU A 93 0.76 21.00 1.41
C GLU A 93 -0.64 21.67 1.46
N ILE A 94 -1.64 20.86 1.80
CA ILE A 94 -3.03 21.27 2.05
C ILE A 94 -3.37 20.87 3.48
N ASP A 95 -3.93 21.79 4.25
CA ASP A 95 -4.34 21.55 5.63
C ASP A 95 -5.41 20.47 5.69
N LEU A 96 -5.24 19.52 6.59
CA LEU A 96 -6.19 18.46 6.85
C LEU A 96 -6.30 18.22 8.35
N LYS A 97 -7.52 18.09 8.84
CA LYS A 97 -7.81 17.57 10.17
C LYS A 97 -8.25 16.12 10.06
N ASP A 98 -7.97 15.34 11.10
CA ASP A 98 -8.26 13.91 11.12
C ASP A 98 -9.75 13.60 10.87
N GLU A 99 -10.65 14.40 11.42
CA GLU A 99 -12.10 14.28 11.21
C GLU A 99 -12.56 14.52 9.76
N MET A 100 -11.73 15.13 8.89
CA MET A 100 -12.05 15.42 7.50
C MET A 100 -11.54 14.36 6.51
N VAL A 101 -10.84 13.34 6.99
CA VAL A 101 -10.23 12.30 6.14
C VAL A 101 -11.27 11.50 5.37
N GLU A 102 -12.42 11.20 5.98
CA GLU A 102 -13.53 10.49 5.33
C GLU A 102 -14.08 11.27 4.12
N GLU A 103 -14.34 12.58 4.31
CA GLU A 103 -14.82 13.46 3.24
C GLU A 103 -13.79 13.58 2.12
N LEU A 104 -12.51 13.79 2.47
CA LEU A 104 -11.42 13.83 1.50
C LEU A 104 -11.35 12.56 0.65
N ALA A 105 -11.41 11.39 1.25
CA ALA A 105 -11.33 10.11 0.53
C ALA A 105 -12.53 9.93 -0.43
N ALA A 106 -13.74 10.32 0.00
CA ALA A 106 -14.95 10.28 -0.82
C ALA A 106 -14.88 11.25 -2.01
N ASP A 107 -14.38 12.46 -1.78
CA ASP A 107 -14.22 13.48 -2.81
C ASP A 107 -13.15 13.08 -3.84
N MET A 108 -12.01 12.56 -3.38
CA MET A 108 -10.95 12.07 -4.24
C MET A 108 -11.42 10.90 -5.12
N LYS A 109 -12.16 9.94 -4.54
CA LYS A 109 -12.77 8.86 -5.31
C LYS A 109 -13.69 9.40 -6.40
N THR A 110 -14.56 10.35 -6.05
CA THR A 110 -15.50 10.99 -6.98
C THR A 110 -14.78 11.74 -8.09
N MET A 111 -13.72 12.46 -7.75
CA MET A 111 -12.91 13.21 -8.71
C MET A 111 -12.22 12.27 -9.72
N ILE A 112 -11.60 11.18 -9.24
CA ILE A 112 -10.92 10.21 -10.11
C ILE A 112 -11.95 9.50 -11.01
N GLN A 113 -13.13 9.15 -10.49
CA GLN A 113 -14.19 8.53 -11.26
C GLN A 113 -14.73 9.44 -12.37
N LYS A 114 -14.86 10.74 -12.09
CA LYS A 114 -15.27 11.72 -13.10
C LYS A 114 -14.18 11.99 -14.15
N SER A 115 -12.92 12.02 -13.72
CA SER A 115 -11.79 12.28 -14.61
C SER A 115 -11.52 11.11 -15.56
N ASN A 116 -11.78 9.87 -15.13
CA ASN A 116 -11.63 8.69 -15.95
C ASN A 116 -12.74 7.66 -15.69
N PRO A 117 -13.88 7.75 -16.42
CA PRO A 117 -15.03 6.87 -16.23
C PRO A 117 -14.76 5.38 -16.55
N SER A 118 -13.62 5.06 -17.18
CA SER A 118 -13.23 3.67 -17.45
C SER A 118 -12.63 2.95 -16.24
N HIS A 119 -12.33 3.67 -15.16
CA HIS A 119 -11.87 3.06 -13.92
C HIS A 119 -13.00 2.25 -13.26
N ILE A 120 -12.68 1.06 -12.80
CA ILE A 120 -13.61 0.19 -12.08
C ILE A 120 -13.26 0.26 -10.60
N PHE A 121 -14.16 0.81 -9.79
CA PHE A 121 -14.00 0.91 -8.34
C PHE A 121 -14.55 -0.35 -7.66
N TYR A 122 -13.83 -0.81 -6.62
CA TYR A 122 -14.21 -1.96 -5.81
C TYR A 122 -14.61 -1.51 -4.41
N ASN A 123 -13.77 -1.79 -3.42
CA ASN A 123 -14.03 -1.44 -2.03
C ASN A 123 -13.58 -0.01 -1.71
N SER A 124 -14.23 0.59 -0.74
CA SER A 124 -13.81 1.85 -0.12
C SER A 124 -14.27 1.88 1.34
N GLY A 125 -13.55 2.57 2.19
CA GLY A 125 -13.90 2.64 3.59
C GLY A 125 -13.05 3.62 4.37
N VAL A 126 -13.35 3.66 5.66
CA VAL A 126 -12.62 4.43 6.65
C VAL A 126 -12.36 3.53 7.85
N GLU A 127 -11.16 3.55 8.37
CA GLU A 127 -10.77 2.78 9.55
C GLU A 127 -9.78 3.57 10.43
N THR A 128 -9.57 3.13 11.65
CA THR A 128 -8.59 3.75 12.55
C THR A 128 -7.30 2.92 12.52
N VAL A 129 -6.19 3.57 12.20
CA VAL A 129 -4.86 2.96 12.09
C VAL A 129 -3.86 3.79 12.88
N GLY A 130 -3.19 3.18 13.86
CA GLY A 130 -2.20 3.89 14.68
C GLY A 130 -2.77 5.13 15.41
N GLY A 131 -4.07 5.14 15.71
CA GLY A 131 -4.75 6.28 16.34
C GLY A 131 -5.14 7.40 15.37
N LYS A 132 -4.93 7.22 14.05
CA LYS A 132 -5.33 8.15 12.99
C LYS A 132 -6.47 7.57 12.17
N THR A 133 -7.29 8.46 11.61
CA THR A 133 -8.29 8.09 10.61
C THR A 133 -7.60 7.81 9.28
N LEU A 134 -7.85 6.64 8.70
CA LEU A 134 -7.39 6.23 7.38
C LEU A 134 -8.60 6.08 6.46
N GLY A 135 -8.70 6.91 5.43
CA GLY A 135 -9.68 6.77 4.36
C GLY A 135 -9.04 6.10 3.14
N TYR A 136 -9.75 5.19 2.47
CA TYR A 136 -9.21 4.49 1.31
C TYR A 136 -10.26 4.10 0.28
N PHE A 137 -9.81 3.82 -0.93
CA PHE A 137 -10.58 3.15 -1.98
C PHE A 137 -9.69 2.36 -2.93
N GLU A 138 -10.28 1.34 -3.53
CA GLU A 138 -9.65 0.45 -4.52
C GLU A 138 -10.20 0.72 -5.90
N PHE A 139 -9.34 0.64 -6.90
CA PHE A 139 -9.78 0.69 -8.29
C PHE A 139 -8.83 -0.03 -9.23
N LYS A 140 -9.41 -0.47 -10.36
CA LYS A 140 -8.69 -0.97 -11.52
C LYS A 140 -8.65 0.12 -12.58
N ASN A 141 -7.49 0.34 -13.17
CA ASN A 141 -7.35 1.17 -14.36
C ASN A 141 -6.72 0.39 -15.51
N MET A 142 -7.11 0.75 -16.73
CA MET A 142 -6.52 0.18 -17.94
C MET A 142 -5.30 1.01 -18.34
N VAL A 143 -4.23 0.33 -18.72
CA VAL A 143 -3.00 0.90 -19.27
C VAL A 143 -2.70 0.24 -20.63
N ILE A 144 -1.71 0.76 -21.35
CA ILE A 144 -1.39 0.28 -22.70
C ILE A 144 -1.13 -1.23 -22.71
N ASP A 145 -0.40 -1.74 -21.73
CA ASP A 145 0.06 -3.13 -21.66
C ASP A 145 -0.76 -3.99 -20.68
N GLY A 146 -2.00 -3.62 -20.35
CA GLY A 146 -2.83 -4.41 -19.47
C GLY A 146 -3.72 -3.60 -18.52
N ALA A 147 -3.80 -4.06 -17.28
CA ALA A 147 -4.55 -3.38 -16.23
C ALA A 147 -3.75 -3.34 -14.93
N LEU A 148 -3.95 -2.29 -14.14
CA LEU A 148 -3.37 -2.13 -12.82
C LEU A 148 -4.48 -2.19 -11.76
N PHE A 149 -4.14 -2.76 -10.61
CA PHE A 149 -4.90 -2.64 -9.38
C PHE A 149 -4.26 -1.61 -8.48
N ASN A 150 -5.06 -0.76 -7.86
CA ASN A 150 -4.60 0.31 -6.99
C ASN A 150 -5.42 0.33 -5.70
N ILE A 151 -4.74 0.60 -4.58
CA ILE A 151 -5.35 1.02 -3.32
C ILE A 151 -4.83 2.43 -3.06
N MET A 152 -5.70 3.43 -3.07
CA MET A 152 -5.35 4.79 -2.72
C MET A 152 -5.84 5.08 -1.31
N TYR A 153 -5.00 5.70 -0.49
CA TYR A 153 -5.31 5.95 0.91
C TYR A 153 -4.83 7.33 1.37
N PHE A 154 -5.50 7.84 2.39
CA PHE A 154 -5.32 9.19 2.91
C PHE A 154 -5.35 9.19 4.43
N LEU A 155 -4.51 10.00 5.04
CA LEU A 155 -4.54 10.28 6.47
C LEU A 155 -4.00 11.69 6.74
N GLU A 156 -4.28 12.20 7.92
CA GLU A 156 -3.67 13.43 8.41
C GLU A 156 -2.24 13.14 8.89
N PHE A 157 -1.28 13.94 8.43
CA PHE A 157 0.13 13.87 8.81
C PHE A 157 0.71 15.27 9.00
N ALA A 158 1.06 15.63 10.24
CA ALA A 158 1.58 16.94 10.60
C ALA A 158 0.69 18.11 10.11
N GLY A 159 -0.62 18.00 10.32
CA GLY A 159 -1.60 19.00 9.88
C GLY A 159 -1.88 19.04 8.38
N LYS A 160 -1.30 18.13 7.60
CA LYS A 160 -1.37 18.10 6.13
C LYS A 160 -1.93 16.77 5.63
N ILE A 161 -2.27 16.72 4.34
CA ILE A 161 -2.67 15.48 3.67
C ILE A 161 -1.43 14.62 3.45
N LEU A 162 -1.46 13.39 3.94
CA LEU A 162 -0.63 12.31 3.41
C LEU A 162 -1.49 11.46 2.48
N MET A 163 -1.07 11.34 1.25
CA MET A 163 -1.66 10.49 0.24
C MET A 163 -0.70 9.36 -0.10
N GLY A 164 -1.16 8.12 0.00
CA GLY A 164 -0.40 6.97 -0.42
C GLY A 164 -1.13 6.15 -1.47
N THR A 165 -0.38 5.36 -2.23
CA THR A 165 -0.94 4.43 -3.20
C THR A 165 -0.14 3.14 -3.20
N PHE A 166 -0.83 2.02 -3.08
CA PHE A 166 -0.32 0.72 -3.50
C PHE A 166 -0.73 0.47 -4.95
N CYS A 167 0.16 -0.09 -5.76
CA CYS A 167 -0.12 -0.42 -7.15
C CYS A 167 0.58 -1.72 -7.52
N CYS A 168 -0.13 -2.62 -8.21
CA CYS A 168 0.43 -3.81 -8.84
C CYS A 168 -0.29 -4.10 -10.16
N ARG A 169 0.20 -5.10 -10.93
CA ARG A 169 -0.55 -5.62 -12.07
C ARG A 169 -1.86 -6.22 -11.60
N TYR A 170 -2.90 -6.10 -12.41
CA TYR A 170 -4.21 -6.65 -12.04
C TYR A 170 -4.22 -8.17 -11.91
N GLU A 171 -3.34 -8.88 -12.59
CA GLU A 171 -3.17 -10.33 -12.47
C GLU A 171 -2.60 -10.76 -11.10
N ASP A 172 -1.78 -9.90 -10.49
CA ASP A 172 -1.11 -10.16 -9.21
C ASP A 172 -1.94 -9.71 -7.98
N TYR A 173 -3.02 -8.94 -8.21
CA TYR A 173 -3.77 -8.34 -7.10
C TYR A 173 -4.40 -9.35 -6.13
N PRO A 174 -4.82 -10.57 -6.53
CA PRO A 174 -5.39 -11.53 -5.59
C PRO A 174 -4.38 -11.97 -4.52
N ASP A 175 -3.10 -12.03 -4.88
CA ASP A 175 -2.02 -12.39 -3.97
C ASP A 175 -1.55 -11.20 -3.12
N TRP A 176 -1.59 -9.98 -3.67
CA TRP A 176 -1.07 -8.78 -3.03
C TRP A 176 -2.08 -8.00 -2.19
N ARG A 177 -3.38 -8.08 -2.51
CA ARG A 177 -4.40 -7.20 -1.93
C ARG A 177 -4.40 -7.20 -0.40
N ASP A 178 -4.49 -8.38 0.21
CA ASP A 178 -4.58 -8.50 1.67
C ASP A 178 -3.25 -8.12 2.35
N ILE A 179 -2.14 -8.40 1.71
CA ILE A 179 -0.80 -8.02 2.17
C ILE A 179 -0.61 -6.51 2.08
N ALA A 180 -1.05 -5.87 0.99
CA ALA A 180 -1.01 -4.42 0.85
C ALA A 180 -1.83 -3.72 1.94
N TYR A 181 -2.99 -4.26 2.30
CA TYR A 181 -3.77 -3.75 3.43
C TYR A 181 -3.06 -3.92 4.77
N GLN A 182 -2.36 -5.03 5.00
CA GLN A 182 -1.57 -5.20 6.22
C GLN A 182 -0.44 -4.15 6.27
N ALA A 183 0.25 -3.91 5.16
CA ALA A 183 1.27 -2.87 5.08
C ALA A 183 0.70 -1.48 5.34
N ILE A 184 -0.42 -1.11 4.71
CA ILE A 184 -1.08 0.18 4.92
C ILE A 184 -1.57 0.33 6.37
N ARG A 185 -2.15 -0.72 6.96
CA ARG A 185 -2.61 -0.73 8.36
C ARG A 185 -1.48 -0.71 9.39
N SER A 186 -0.26 -0.97 8.97
CA SER A 186 0.92 -0.86 9.84
C SER A 186 1.45 0.57 9.97
N ILE A 187 0.84 1.54 9.27
CA ILE A 187 1.24 2.95 9.34
C ILE A 187 1.17 3.44 10.78
N THR A 188 2.26 4.04 11.21
CA THR A 188 2.38 4.72 12.50
C THR A 188 2.92 6.12 12.28
N VAL A 189 2.23 7.10 12.84
CA VAL A 189 2.65 8.50 12.86
C VAL A 189 3.13 8.84 14.27
N LYS A 190 4.36 9.31 14.41
CA LYS A 190 4.84 9.84 15.68
C LYS A 190 4.13 11.16 15.97
N ALA A 191 3.62 11.30 17.20
CA ALA A 191 3.13 12.58 17.68
C ALA A 191 4.25 13.63 17.57
N GLU A 192 3.92 14.83 17.13
CA GLU A 192 4.85 15.95 17.26
C GLU A 192 5.07 16.16 18.76
N ASP A 193 6.34 16.13 19.20
CA ASP A 193 6.67 16.64 20.53
C ASP A 193 6.21 18.10 20.55
N GLU A 194 5.14 18.38 21.28
CA GLU A 194 4.82 19.75 21.64
C GLU A 194 6.02 20.28 22.39
N GLY A 195 6.90 20.96 21.63
CA GLY A 195 8.10 21.57 22.15
C GLY A 195 7.70 22.44 23.32
N GLY A 196 8.03 21.98 24.52
CA GLY A 196 7.73 22.69 25.74
C GLY A 196 8.21 24.13 25.59
N ALA A 197 7.27 25.04 25.58
CA ALA A 197 7.53 26.44 25.87
C ALA A 197 8.05 26.47 27.32
N GLN A 198 9.37 26.41 27.46
CA GLN A 198 9.99 26.83 28.72
C GLN A 198 9.92 28.35 28.77
N VAL A 199 9.10 28.79 29.66
CA VAL A 199 8.99 30.18 30.17
C VAL A 199 10.31 30.58 30.83
#